data_0c7c33b7900d20496bacd917ff0c8ec2
#
_entry.id   0c7c33b7900d20496bacd917ff0c8ec2
#
_cell.length_a   1.000
_cell.length_b   1.000
_cell.length_c   1.000
_cell.angle_alpha   90.00
_cell.angle_beta   90.00
_cell.angle_gamma   90.00
#
_symmetry.space_group_name_H-M   'P 1'
#
loop_
_entity.id
_entity.type
_entity.pdbx_description
1 polymer ?
#
loop_
_entity_poly.entity_id
_entity_poly.type
_entity_poly.pdbx_seq_one_letter_code
_entity_poly.pdbx_strand_id
1 'polypeptide(L)'
;MKKIVICSLVLLFISCSENKNMSPSETAKIVAESFFSKDESVLKKHTTSEGYASLITVQNMMPDSDKDIEVEILDEVVDGETGWVKYTTSYDGKSGVFKLIKENSQWKVTNKGPREKGPF
;
A
#
# COMPACT_ATOMS: atom_id res chain seq x y z
N MET A 1 22.90 -11.98 35.18
CA MET A 1 23.06 -10.58 35.10
C MET A 1 23.15 -10.06 33.71
N LYS A 2 23.87 -10.67 32.92
CA LYS A 2 23.97 -10.20 31.56
C LYS A 2 22.79 -10.54 30.75
N LYS A 3 22.06 -11.54 31.12
CA LYS A 3 20.96 -12.00 30.32
C LYS A 3 19.84 -11.03 30.20
N ILE A 4 19.67 -10.27 31.19
CA ILE A 4 18.57 -9.30 31.22
C ILE A 4 18.69 -8.31 30.10
N VAL A 5 19.90 -7.92 29.82
CA VAL A 5 20.15 -6.97 28.77
C VAL A 5 19.74 -7.49 27.41
N ILE A 6 19.96 -8.75 27.21
CA ILE A 6 19.67 -9.38 25.93
C ILE A 6 18.19 -9.34 25.62
N CYS A 7 17.38 -9.61 26.61
CA CYS A 7 15.94 -9.60 26.40
C CYS A 7 15.42 -8.25 25.95
N SER A 8 15.95 -7.21 26.55
CA SER A 8 15.52 -5.88 26.20
C SER A 8 15.78 -5.54 24.76
N LEU A 9 16.91 -5.94 24.27
CA LEU A 9 17.27 -5.64 22.92
C LEU A 9 16.36 -6.29 21.91
N VAL A 10 15.94 -7.48 22.22
CA VAL A 10 15.07 -8.21 21.31
C VAL A 10 13.75 -7.46 21.10
N LEU A 11 13.23 -6.93 22.16
CA LEU A 11 11.97 -6.22 22.06
C LEU A 11 12.07 -4.99 21.18
N LEU A 12 13.18 -4.31 21.23
CA LEU A 12 13.38 -3.13 20.42
C LEU A 12 13.37 -3.47 18.94
N PHE A 13 13.96 -4.58 18.60
CA PHE A 13 13.99 -4.97 17.20
C PHE A 13 12.62 -5.23 16.65
N ILE A 14 11.78 -5.84 17.42
CA ILE A 14 10.43 -6.15 16.97
C ILE A 14 9.66 -4.89 16.64
N SER A 15 9.71 -3.90 17.49
CA SER A 15 8.96 -2.69 17.22
C SER A 15 9.50 -1.94 16.02
N CYS A 16 10.78 -1.97 15.80
CA CYS A 16 11.35 -1.30 14.63
C CYS A 16 10.97 -1.98 13.34
N SER A 17 10.92 -3.29 13.34
CA SER A 17 10.66 -4.02 12.10
C SER A 17 9.22 -3.89 11.63
N GLU A 18 8.30 -3.62 12.51
CA GLU A 18 6.90 -3.50 12.10
C GLU A 18 6.66 -2.49 11.00
N ASN A 19 7.37 -1.38 11.04
CA ASN A 19 7.16 -0.31 10.08
C ASN A 19 7.90 -0.50 8.77
N LYS A 20 8.88 -1.38 8.74
CA LYS A 20 9.77 -1.49 7.59
C LYS A 20 9.53 -2.70 6.73
N ASN A 21 8.78 -3.66 7.24
CA ASN A 21 8.66 -4.94 6.57
C ASN A 21 7.28 -5.21 6.00
N MET A 22 6.54 -4.17 5.71
CA MET A 22 5.26 -4.35 5.05
C MET A 22 5.48 -4.86 3.63
N SER A 23 4.70 -5.85 3.25
CA SER A 23 4.76 -6.38 1.89
C SER A 23 4.07 -5.42 0.93
N PRO A 24 4.30 -5.58 -0.38
CA PRO A 24 3.53 -4.79 -1.35
C PRO A 24 2.03 -4.98 -1.19
N SER A 25 1.58 -6.19 -0.90
CA SER A 25 0.16 -6.47 -0.70
C SER A 25 -0.41 -5.71 0.50
N GLU A 26 0.32 -5.68 1.60
CA GLU A 26 -0.13 -4.96 2.78
C GLU A 26 -0.20 -3.46 2.51
N THR A 27 0.80 -2.93 1.84
CA THR A 27 0.81 -1.52 1.47
C THR A 27 -0.34 -1.19 0.53
N ALA A 28 -0.54 -2.03 -0.48
CA ALA A 28 -1.62 -1.82 -1.45
C ALA A 28 -2.98 -1.83 -0.77
N LYS A 29 -3.18 -2.74 0.18
CA LYS A 29 -4.44 -2.81 0.89
C LYS A 29 -4.71 -1.54 1.70
N ILE A 30 -3.70 -1.07 2.41
CA ILE A 30 -3.81 0.17 3.18
C ILE A 30 -4.13 1.35 2.26
N VAL A 31 -3.46 1.42 1.11
CA VAL A 31 -3.70 2.50 0.17
C VAL A 31 -5.12 2.45 -0.37
N ALA A 32 -5.59 1.28 -0.75
CA ALA A 32 -6.97 1.15 -1.25
C ALA A 32 -7.98 1.51 -0.17
N GLU A 33 -7.78 1.02 1.05
CA GLU A 33 -8.70 1.33 2.14
C GLU A 33 -8.72 2.82 2.47
N SER A 34 -7.54 3.45 2.53
CA SER A 34 -7.49 4.88 2.83
C SER A 34 -8.01 5.73 1.67
N PHE A 35 -7.90 5.23 0.44
CA PHE A 35 -8.48 5.91 -0.71
C PHE A 35 -10.00 6.01 -0.57
N PHE A 36 -10.65 4.91 -0.25
CA PHE A 36 -12.11 4.90 -0.16
C PHE A 36 -12.62 5.54 1.12
N SER A 37 -11.87 5.49 2.20
CA SER A 37 -12.26 6.15 3.45
C SER A 37 -11.88 7.62 3.48
N LYS A 38 -11.14 8.07 2.47
CA LYS A 38 -10.66 9.45 2.34
C LYS A 38 -9.74 9.87 3.48
N ASP A 39 -8.95 8.91 3.96
CA ASP A 39 -7.93 9.20 4.97
C ASP A 39 -6.66 9.66 4.25
N GLU A 40 -6.57 10.95 4.02
CA GLU A 40 -5.50 11.52 3.21
C GLU A 40 -4.12 11.37 3.84
N SER A 41 -4.03 11.45 5.15
CA SER A 41 -2.72 11.35 5.80
C SER A 41 -2.14 9.94 5.67
N VAL A 42 -2.96 8.92 5.81
CA VAL A 42 -2.53 7.55 5.63
C VAL A 42 -2.21 7.28 4.16
N LEU A 43 -3.07 7.77 3.27
CA LEU A 43 -2.87 7.62 1.84
C LEU A 43 -1.53 8.22 1.40
N LYS A 44 -1.25 9.42 1.86
CA LYS A 44 -0.03 10.12 1.49
C LYS A 44 1.22 9.40 2.01
N LYS A 45 1.12 8.82 3.20
CA LYS A 45 2.24 8.13 3.82
C LYS A 45 2.68 6.90 3.02
N HIS A 46 1.75 6.26 2.34
CA HIS A 46 2.01 4.99 1.65
C HIS A 46 2.05 5.10 0.13
N THR A 47 2.14 6.32 -0.38
CA THR A 47 2.24 6.57 -1.82
C THR A 47 3.44 7.44 -2.13
N THR A 48 3.92 7.34 -3.37
CA THR A 48 4.89 8.34 -3.86
C THR A 48 4.13 9.64 -4.13
N SER A 49 4.87 10.72 -4.36
CA SER A 49 4.23 12.00 -4.67
C SER A 49 3.35 11.89 -5.91
N GLU A 50 3.84 11.20 -6.92
CA GLU A 50 3.07 11.03 -8.16
C GLU A 50 1.89 10.11 -7.97
N GLY A 51 2.07 9.04 -7.20
CA GLY A 51 0.97 8.14 -6.89
C GLY A 51 -0.13 8.83 -6.11
N TYR A 52 0.26 9.63 -5.13
CA TYR A 52 -0.70 10.39 -4.34
C TYR A 52 -1.51 11.34 -5.23
N ALA A 53 -0.81 12.09 -6.09
CA ALA A 53 -1.47 13.05 -6.96
C ALA A 53 -2.48 12.37 -7.89
N SER A 54 -2.09 11.22 -8.44
CA SER A 54 -3.00 10.46 -9.31
C SER A 54 -4.22 9.97 -8.57
N LEU A 55 -4.03 9.43 -7.37
CA LEU A 55 -5.14 8.88 -6.59
C LEU A 55 -6.09 9.98 -6.11
N ILE A 56 -5.56 11.10 -5.70
CA ILE A 56 -6.40 12.22 -5.26
C ILE A 56 -7.24 12.75 -6.42
N THR A 57 -6.66 12.82 -7.61
CA THR A 57 -7.40 13.25 -8.79
C THR A 57 -8.60 12.35 -9.05
N VAL A 58 -8.38 11.04 -8.99
CA VAL A 58 -9.47 10.08 -9.18
C VAL A 58 -10.48 10.16 -8.06
N GLN A 59 -10.02 10.27 -6.81
CA GLN A 59 -10.89 10.34 -5.65
C GLN A 59 -11.83 11.53 -5.73
N ASN A 60 -11.33 12.68 -6.22
CA ASN A 60 -12.12 13.88 -6.34
C ASN A 60 -13.21 13.79 -7.41
N MET A 61 -13.07 12.84 -8.33
CA MET A 61 -14.07 12.62 -9.36
C MET A 61 -15.12 11.58 -8.96
N MET A 62 -14.92 10.93 -7.83
CA MET A 62 -15.84 9.88 -7.39
C MET A 62 -16.85 10.43 -6.39
N PRO A 63 -18.11 9.96 -6.46
CA PRO A 63 -19.07 10.35 -5.44
C PRO A 63 -18.74 9.72 -4.10
N ASP A 64 -19.18 10.36 -3.04
CA ASP A 64 -19.01 9.83 -1.71
C ASP A 64 -19.82 8.55 -1.55
N SER A 65 -19.28 7.62 -0.79
CA SER A 65 -19.97 6.38 -0.49
C SER A 65 -20.17 6.27 1.02
N ASP A 66 -21.39 5.95 1.42
CA ASP A 66 -21.71 5.76 2.83
C ASP A 66 -21.39 4.35 3.30
N LYS A 67 -20.96 3.49 2.40
CA LYS A 67 -20.69 2.09 2.75
C LYS A 67 -19.22 1.87 2.98
N ASP A 68 -18.91 1.00 3.92
CA ASP A 68 -17.55 0.54 4.10
C ASP A 68 -17.15 -0.29 2.89
N ILE A 69 -16.02 0.04 2.31
CA ILE A 69 -15.52 -0.66 1.15
C ILE A 69 -14.52 -1.70 1.60
N GLU A 70 -14.72 -2.93 1.21
CA GLU A 70 -13.79 -4.01 1.51
C GLU A 70 -12.83 -4.18 0.36
N VAL A 71 -11.58 -4.45 0.70
CA VAL A 71 -10.50 -4.64 -0.26
C VAL A 71 -9.97 -6.05 -0.11
N GLU A 72 -9.87 -6.74 -1.23
CA GLU A 72 -9.32 -8.09 -1.26
C GLU A 72 -8.13 -8.13 -2.19
N ILE A 73 -7.01 -8.67 -1.71
CA ILE A 73 -5.80 -8.81 -2.51
C ILE A 73 -5.90 -10.14 -3.27
N LEU A 74 -5.72 -10.08 -4.57
CA LEU A 74 -5.84 -11.25 -5.44
C LEU A 74 -4.50 -11.84 -5.81
N ASP A 75 -3.47 -11.01 -6.03
CA ASP A 75 -2.17 -11.51 -6.46
C ASP A 75 -1.10 -10.46 -6.20
N GLU A 76 0.14 -10.92 -6.11
CA GLU A 76 1.28 -10.05 -5.85
C GLU A 76 2.48 -10.59 -6.64
N VAL A 77 3.16 -9.70 -7.35
CA VAL A 77 4.40 -10.05 -8.06
C VAL A 77 5.45 -9.01 -7.71
N VAL A 78 6.62 -9.47 -7.32
CA VAL A 78 7.74 -8.59 -6.99
C VAL A 78 8.88 -8.86 -7.93
N ASP A 79 9.43 -7.81 -8.53
CA ASP A 79 10.56 -7.89 -9.43
C ASP A 79 11.56 -6.80 -9.02
N GLY A 80 12.57 -7.18 -8.23
CA GLY A 80 13.52 -6.23 -7.72
C GLY A 80 12.87 -5.22 -6.80
N GLU A 81 12.94 -3.96 -7.15
CA GLU A 81 12.35 -2.88 -6.35
C GLU A 81 11.01 -2.42 -6.88
N THR A 82 10.42 -3.19 -7.78
CA THR A 82 9.08 -2.93 -8.29
C THR A 82 8.14 -4.03 -7.85
N GLY A 83 6.98 -3.67 -7.38
CA GLY A 83 5.94 -4.62 -7.00
C GLY A 83 4.67 -4.33 -7.76
N TRP A 84 3.91 -5.37 -8.00
CA TRP A 84 2.60 -5.27 -8.65
C TRP A 84 1.61 -6.02 -7.78
N VAL A 85 0.48 -5.40 -7.50
CA VAL A 85 -0.55 -6.01 -6.66
C VAL A 85 -1.88 -5.89 -7.38
N LYS A 86 -2.52 -7.04 -7.57
CA LYS A 86 -3.85 -7.10 -8.13
C LYS A 86 -4.85 -7.20 -6.98
N TYR A 87 -5.89 -6.41 -7.05
CA TYR A 87 -6.86 -6.35 -5.96
C TYR A 87 -8.26 -6.15 -6.53
N THR A 88 -9.25 -6.39 -5.68
CA THR A 88 -10.63 -6.08 -6.00
C THR A 88 -11.25 -5.39 -4.79
N THR A 89 -12.32 -4.65 -5.03
CA THR A 89 -13.01 -3.96 -3.95
C THR A 89 -14.50 -4.19 -4.07
N SER A 90 -15.21 -4.03 -2.95
CA SER A 90 -16.66 -4.16 -2.94
C SER A 90 -17.35 -2.95 -3.57
N TYR A 91 -16.59 -1.91 -3.92
CA TYR A 91 -17.15 -0.71 -4.53
C TYR A 91 -17.81 -1.02 -5.87
N ASP A 92 -17.11 -1.74 -6.74
CA ASP A 92 -17.64 -2.07 -8.06
C ASP A 92 -17.40 -3.54 -8.45
N GLY A 93 -16.74 -4.30 -7.60
CA GLY A 93 -16.44 -5.71 -7.87
C GLY A 93 -15.40 -5.95 -8.94
N LYS A 94 -14.84 -4.89 -9.50
CA LYS A 94 -13.83 -5.03 -10.55
C LYS A 94 -12.45 -5.10 -9.96
N SER A 95 -11.54 -5.72 -10.69
CA SER A 95 -10.15 -5.80 -10.25
C SER A 95 -9.37 -4.58 -10.76
N GLY A 96 -8.38 -4.20 -9.97
CA GLY A 96 -7.44 -3.17 -10.35
C GLY A 96 -6.03 -3.65 -10.07
N VAL A 97 -5.06 -2.89 -10.51
CA VAL A 97 -3.65 -3.21 -10.30
C VAL A 97 -2.93 -1.97 -9.82
N PHE A 98 -2.18 -2.12 -8.72
CA PHE A 98 -1.28 -1.08 -8.26
C PHE A 98 0.15 -1.43 -8.65
N LYS A 99 0.89 -0.41 -9.05
CA LYS A 99 2.34 -0.49 -9.17
C LYS A 99 2.94 0.09 -7.91
N LEU A 100 3.92 -0.61 -7.34
CA LEU A 100 4.62 -0.14 -6.16
C LEU A 100 6.12 -0.09 -6.44
N ILE A 101 6.79 0.83 -5.78
CA ILE A 101 8.25 0.88 -5.81
C ILE A 101 8.77 0.99 -4.38
N LYS A 102 10.03 0.60 -4.20
CA LYS A 102 10.69 0.81 -2.91
C LYS A 102 11.30 2.19 -2.86
N GLU A 103 10.97 2.89 -1.80
CA GLU A 103 11.50 4.23 -1.52
C GLU A 103 11.95 4.23 -0.07
N ASN A 104 13.22 4.43 0.19
CA ASN A 104 13.76 4.38 1.54
C ASN A 104 13.43 3.07 2.26
N SER A 105 13.59 1.97 1.55
CA SER A 105 13.34 0.62 2.06
C SER A 105 11.88 0.33 2.39
N GLN A 106 10.97 1.14 1.89
CA GLN A 106 9.54 0.93 2.10
C GLN A 106 8.83 0.86 0.76
N TRP A 107 7.85 -0.03 0.68
CA TRP A 107 7.00 -0.11 -0.50
C TRP A 107 6.02 1.05 -0.50
N LYS A 108 5.86 1.69 -1.65
CA LYS A 108 4.88 2.76 -1.82
C LYS A 108 4.19 2.61 -3.15
N VAL A 109 2.89 2.86 -3.15
CA VAL A 109 2.13 2.84 -4.39
C VAL A 109 2.50 4.06 -5.22
N THR A 110 2.76 3.84 -6.49
CA THR A 110 3.10 4.92 -7.41
C THR A 110 2.16 4.87 -8.61
N ASN A 111 2.20 5.89 -9.43
CA ASN A 111 1.39 5.88 -10.64
C ASN A 111 1.97 4.90 -11.65
N LYS A 112 1.09 4.36 -12.46
CA LYS A 112 1.45 3.44 -13.52
C LYS A 112 1.44 4.22 -14.83
N GLY A 113 2.46 4.02 -15.66
CA GLY A 113 2.50 4.67 -16.96
C GLY A 113 1.36 4.18 -17.84
N PRO A 114 0.95 4.98 -18.84
CA PRO A 114 -0.22 4.61 -19.66
C PRO A 114 -0.02 3.31 -20.44
N ARG A 115 1.22 2.92 -20.67
CA ARG A 115 1.50 1.69 -21.41
C ARG A 115 1.94 0.54 -20.52
N GLU A 116 2.07 0.77 -19.23
CA GLU A 116 2.46 -0.28 -18.31
C GLU A 116 1.25 -1.09 -17.92
N LYS A 117 1.31 -2.38 -18.14
CA LYS A 117 0.20 -3.27 -17.82
C LYS A 117 0.48 -4.18 -16.64
N GLY A 118 1.74 -4.28 -16.24
CA GLY A 118 2.14 -5.21 -15.21
C GLY A 118 2.09 -6.65 -15.69
N PRO A 119 2.28 -7.59 -14.79
CA PRO A 119 2.36 -9.01 -15.13
C PRO A 119 1.01 -9.71 -15.25
N PHE A 120 -0.08 -9.02 -15.02
CA PHE A 120 -1.42 -9.62 -15.01
C PHE A 120 -2.19 -9.46 -16.29
#